data_3d4d25e76ca3a5ba9ae03742c14001bc
#
_entry.id   3d4d25e76ca3a5ba9ae03742c14001bc
#
_cell.length_a   1.000
_cell.length_b   1.000
_cell.length_c   1.000
_cell.angle_alpha   90.00
_cell.angle_beta   90.00
_cell.angle_gamma   90.00
#
_symmetry.space_group_name_H-M   'P 1'
#
loop_
_entity.id
_entity.type
_entity.pdbx_description
1 polymer ?
#
loop_
_entity_poly.entity_id
_entity_poly.type
_entity_poly.pdbx_seq_one_letter_code
_entity_poly.pdbx_strand_id
1 'polypeptide(L)'
;RILKPSFGWQYISVPLIKAKRETIIKDMLINNEIAWQNKLISQLVHYKKKAPFYNIVIDLLSSAIYNTFESIVDIDNKLLQDICKYLEIDTPISIFSEMNLNIKNAKAPDEWALNICLSYGADHYINQPGGREFFNKEKYENSGIKLNFIQMKDIVYSQKRDYFEPWLSIIDVMMFNDVPTIKNYLNQYELI
;
A
#
# COMPACT_ATOMS: atom_id res chain seq x y z
N ARG A 1 8.94 -4.26 1.27
CA ARG A 1 10.30 -4.79 1.00
C ARG A 1 11.06 -3.82 0.10
N ILE A 2 12.35 -3.66 0.34
CA ILE A 2 13.29 -2.86 -0.48
C ILE A 2 14.53 -3.71 -0.78
N LEU A 3 15.35 -3.30 -1.74
CA LEU A 3 16.63 -3.96 -2.00
C LEU A 3 17.55 -3.93 -0.76
N LYS A 4 18.38 -4.96 -0.60
CA LYS A 4 19.58 -4.90 0.24
C LYS A 4 20.75 -4.24 -0.51
N PRO A 5 21.74 -3.70 0.20
CA PRO A 5 22.95 -3.18 -0.47
C PRO A 5 23.68 -4.24 -1.30
N SER A 6 23.71 -5.48 -0.85
CA SER A 6 24.39 -6.61 -1.51
C SER A 6 23.45 -7.42 -2.39
N PHE A 7 22.77 -8.40 -1.85
CA PHE A 7 21.91 -9.34 -2.56
C PHE A 7 20.55 -9.49 -1.87
N GLY A 8 19.48 -9.68 -2.68
CA GLY A 8 18.13 -9.88 -2.20
C GLY A 8 17.49 -8.61 -1.64
N TRP A 9 16.52 -8.79 -0.76
CA TRP A 9 15.68 -7.74 -0.21
C TRP A 9 15.67 -7.75 1.34
N GLN A 10 15.17 -6.65 1.91
CA GLN A 10 14.94 -6.50 3.35
C GLN A 10 13.62 -5.79 3.62
N TYR A 11 13.10 -5.97 4.84
CA TYR A 11 11.98 -5.16 5.31
C TYR A 11 12.46 -3.79 5.80
N ILE A 12 11.64 -2.80 5.52
CA ILE A 12 11.58 -1.54 6.29
C ILE A 12 10.24 -1.54 7.01
N SER A 13 10.21 -1.08 8.24
CA SER A 13 9.01 -1.19 9.07
C SER A 13 8.91 -0.01 10.03
N VAL A 14 7.69 0.47 10.23
CA VAL A 14 7.34 1.37 11.32
C VAL A 14 7.11 0.50 12.56
N PRO A 15 7.77 0.78 13.70
CA PRO A 15 7.57 0.00 14.93
C PRO A 15 6.23 0.34 15.56
N LEU A 16 5.51 -0.67 16.02
CA LEU A 16 4.24 -0.50 16.73
C LEU A 16 4.40 -0.78 18.22
N ILE A 17 3.58 -0.13 19.03
CA ILE A 17 3.43 -0.48 20.44
C ILE A 17 2.78 -1.87 20.49
N LYS A 18 3.31 -2.72 21.39
CA LYS A 18 2.78 -4.08 21.56
C LYS A 18 1.31 -4.03 21.98
N ALA A 19 0.47 -4.66 21.20
CA ALA A 19 -0.97 -4.71 21.42
C ALA A 19 -1.47 -6.17 21.41
N LYS A 20 -2.71 -6.40 21.82
CA LYS A 20 -3.35 -7.70 21.72
C LYS A 20 -3.63 -8.06 20.27
N ARG A 21 -3.69 -9.35 19.95
CA ARG A 21 -3.94 -9.84 18.59
C ARG A 21 -5.27 -9.34 18.00
N GLU A 22 -6.26 -9.14 18.87
CA GLU A 22 -7.60 -8.69 18.51
C GLU A 22 -7.71 -7.17 18.37
N THR A 23 -6.61 -6.43 18.64
CA THR A 23 -6.62 -4.97 18.48
C THR A 23 -6.84 -4.61 17.02
N ILE A 24 -7.85 -3.79 16.75
CA ILE A 24 -8.17 -3.35 15.41
C ILE A 24 -7.15 -2.31 14.91
N ILE A 25 -6.96 -2.23 13.61
CA ILE A 25 -5.88 -1.43 12.99
C ILE A 25 -5.96 0.05 13.40
N LYS A 26 -7.16 0.63 13.50
CA LYS A 26 -7.34 2.04 13.88
C LYS A 26 -6.82 2.38 15.29
N ASP A 27 -6.70 1.37 16.16
CA ASP A 27 -6.23 1.54 17.55
C ASP A 27 -4.74 1.14 17.70
N MET A 28 -4.07 0.81 16.58
CA MET A 28 -2.65 0.47 16.59
C MET A 28 -1.79 1.72 16.61
N LEU A 29 -0.96 1.86 17.65
CA LEU A 29 -0.11 3.03 17.86
C LEU A 29 1.33 2.76 17.46
N ILE A 30 1.98 3.80 16.94
CA ILE A 30 3.40 3.79 16.59
C ILE A 30 4.24 3.92 17.85
N ASN A 31 5.29 3.11 17.97
CA ASN A 31 6.26 3.26 19.02
C ASN A 31 7.27 4.37 18.71
N ASN A 32 6.92 5.60 19.08
CA ASN A 32 7.73 6.78 18.87
C ASN A 32 8.88 6.97 19.91
N GLU A 33 8.99 6.08 20.90
CA GLU A 33 10.14 6.05 21.81
C GLU A 33 11.42 5.57 21.11
N ILE A 34 11.25 4.89 19.98
CA ILE A 34 12.35 4.40 19.15
C ILE A 34 12.60 5.39 18.02
N ALA A 35 13.85 5.78 17.79
CA ALA A 35 14.23 6.65 16.65
C ALA A 35 14.17 5.89 15.30
N TRP A 36 13.00 5.38 14.95
CA TRP A 36 12.77 4.52 13.78
C TRP A 36 12.90 5.26 12.45
N GLN A 37 12.58 6.56 12.42
CA GLN A 37 12.65 7.39 11.23
C GLN A 37 14.06 7.40 10.63
N ASN A 38 15.05 7.70 11.46
CA ASN A 38 16.46 7.73 11.06
C ASN A 38 16.94 6.35 10.60
N LYS A 39 16.50 5.29 11.26
CA LYS A 39 16.80 3.90 10.85
C LYS A 39 16.22 3.60 9.48
N LEU A 40 14.96 3.97 9.24
CA LEU A 40 14.30 3.76 7.96
C LEU A 40 15.03 4.47 6.82
N ILE A 41 15.33 5.75 6.98
CA ILE A 41 16.09 6.53 5.98
C ILE A 41 17.49 5.94 5.76
N SER A 42 18.18 5.53 6.81
CA SER A 42 19.51 4.92 6.69
C SER A 42 19.50 3.63 5.87
N GLN A 43 18.43 2.84 5.96
CA GLN A 43 18.25 1.64 5.15
C GLN A 43 18.09 1.93 3.65
N LEU A 44 17.74 3.17 3.27
CA LEU A 44 17.58 3.61 1.89
C LEU A 44 18.83 4.28 1.29
N VAL A 45 19.84 4.62 2.11
CA VAL A 45 21.02 5.37 1.66
C VAL A 45 21.78 4.68 0.51
N HIS A 46 21.76 3.35 0.45
CA HIS A 46 22.44 2.61 -0.62
C HIS A 46 21.88 2.85 -2.02
N TYR A 47 20.63 3.33 -2.15
CA TYR A 47 20.05 3.75 -3.42
C TYR A 47 20.70 5.01 -3.99
N LYS A 48 21.27 5.89 -3.14
CA LYS A 48 21.76 7.21 -3.51
C LYS A 48 22.72 7.22 -4.71
N LYS A 49 23.56 6.20 -4.84
CA LYS A 49 24.55 6.12 -5.92
C LYS A 49 24.00 5.57 -7.24
N LYS A 50 22.84 4.91 -7.21
CA LYS A 50 22.33 4.14 -8.34
C LYS A 50 20.96 4.61 -8.84
N ALA A 51 20.12 5.10 -7.96
CA ALA A 51 18.75 5.46 -8.25
C ALA A 51 18.63 6.92 -8.70
N PRO A 52 18.18 7.19 -9.92
CA PRO A 52 18.10 8.56 -10.46
C PRO A 52 17.11 9.44 -9.71
N PHE A 53 16.07 8.87 -9.12
CA PHE A 53 15.03 9.62 -8.40
C PHE A 53 15.18 9.57 -6.87
N TYR A 54 16.34 9.15 -6.38
CA TYR A 54 16.61 9.00 -4.94
C TYR A 54 16.21 10.22 -4.11
N ASN A 55 16.66 11.42 -4.49
CA ASN A 55 16.41 12.62 -3.68
C ASN A 55 14.92 12.92 -3.58
N ILE A 56 14.18 12.89 -4.69
CA ILE A 56 12.74 13.14 -4.72
C ILE A 56 11.99 12.14 -3.82
N VAL A 57 12.34 10.86 -3.91
CA VAL A 57 11.68 9.81 -3.12
C VAL A 57 12.01 9.94 -1.62
N ILE A 58 13.26 10.27 -1.28
CA ILE A 58 13.64 10.50 0.11
C ILE A 58 12.96 11.75 0.68
N ASP A 59 12.85 12.83 -0.08
CA ASP A 59 12.16 14.05 0.35
C ASP A 59 10.66 13.76 0.61
N LEU A 60 10.01 13.03 -0.29
CA LEU A 60 8.62 12.61 -0.12
C LEU A 60 8.44 11.75 1.14
N LEU A 61 9.27 10.73 1.33
CA LEU A 61 9.20 9.87 2.51
C LEU A 61 9.49 10.65 3.79
N SER A 62 10.53 11.50 3.79
CA SER A 62 10.92 12.31 4.94
C SER A 62 9.81 13.26 5.35
N SER A 63 9.13 13.90 4.39
CA SER A 63 8.01 14.80 4.68
C SER A 63 6.85 14.10 5.41
N ALA A 64 6.65 12.81 5.17
CA ALA A 64 5.64 12.03 5.86
C ALA A 64 6.16 11.48 7.21
N ILE A 65 7.31 10.80 7.22
CA ILE A 65 7.75 10.02 8.39
C ILE A 65 8.29 10.87 9.55
N TYR A 66 8.77 12.10 9.28
CA TYR A 66 9.20 13.02 10.34
C TYR A 66 8.06 13.84 10.95
N ASN A 67 6.83 13.71 10.44
CA ASN A 67 5.66 14.19 11.17
C ASN A 67 5.41 13.29 12.39
N THR A 68 4.90 13.90 13.45
CA THR A 68 4.57 13.17 14.68
C THR A 68 3.19 12.53 14.52
N PHE A 69 3.14 11.31 14.02
CA PHE A 69 1.94 10.49 14.01
C PHE A 69 1.94 9.54 15.20
N GLU A 70 0.80 9.39 15.85
CA GLU A 70 0.60 8.39 16.89
C GLU A 70 0.02 7.10 16.31
N SER A 71 -0.89 7.22 15.34
CA SER A 71 -1.59 6.09 14.72
C SER A 71 -0.89 5.60 13.47
N ILE A 72 -0.86 4.26 13.27
CA ILE A 72 -0.40 3.66 12.01
C ILE A 72 -1.32 4.05 10.84
N VAL A 73 -2.61 4.28 11.10
CA VAL A 73 -3.58 4.67 10.07
C VAL A 73 -3.23 6.05 9.49
N ASP A 74 -2.83 7.00 10.35
CA ASP A 74 -2.52 8.36 9.92
C ASP A 74 -1.30 8.41 9.00
N ILE A 75 -0.23 7.70 9.37
CA ILE A 75 0.98 7.65 8.53
C ILE A 75 0.74 6.87 7.24
N ASP A 76 -0.02 5.77 7.27
CA ASP A 76 -0.35 5.00 6.08
C ASP A 76 -1.20 5.83 5.11
N ASN A 77 -2.21 6.54 5.63
CA ASN A 77 -3.04 7.44 4.83
C ASN A 77 -2.20 8.57 4.21
N LYS A 78 -1.34 9.21 5.02
CA LYS A 78 -0.46 10.29 4.54
C LYS A 78 0.48 9.80 3.43
N LEU A 79 1.16 8.67 3.65
CA LEU A 79 2.06 8.10 2.64
C LEU A 79 1.32 7.72 1.37
N LEU A 80 0.14 7.11 1.48
CA LEU A 80 -0.66 6.73 0.32
C LEU A 80 -1.09 7.96 -0.48
N GLN A 81 -1.59 9.00 0.19
CA GLN A 81 -1.98 10.26 -0.46
C GLN A 81 -0.78 10.95 -1.13
N ASP A 82 0.39 11.03 -0.46
CA ASP A 82 1.58 11.66 -1.01
C ASP A 82 2.10 10.91 -2.24
N ILE A 83 2.09 9.57 -2.21
CA ILE A 83 2.48 8.74 -3.34
C ILE A 83 1.50 8.92 -4.50
N CYS A 84 0.18 8.87 -4.25
CA CYS A 84 -0.82 9.10 -5.29
C CYS A 84 -0.67 10.49 -5.90
N LYS A 85 -0.48 11.53 -5.09
CA LYS A 85 -0.24 12.89 -5.57
C LYS A 85 1.02 12.99 -6.43
N TYR A 86 2.12 12.35 -6.00
CA TYR A 86 3.37 12.32 -6.78
C TYR A 86 3.18 11.60 -8.12
N LEU A 87 2.39 10.54 -8.15
CA LEU A 87 2.07 9.77 -9.36
C LEU A 87 0.92 10.38 -10.17
N GLU A 88 0.38 11.53 -9.78
CA GLU A 88 -0.76 12.20 -10.43
C GLU A 88 -1.98 11.25 -10.52
N ILE A 89 -2.29 10.58 -9.43
CA ILE A 89 -3.45 9.71 -9.28
C ILE A 89 -4.48 10.43 -8.43
N ASP A 90 -5.63 10.77 -9.03
CA ASP A 90 -6.69 11.57 -8.40
C ASP A 90 -7.80 10.72 -7.76
N THR A 91 -7.57 9.42 -7.59
CA THR A 91 -8.55 8.53 -6.95
C THR A 91 -8.80 8.96 -5.50
N PRO A 92 -10.06 9.21 -5.10
CA PRO A 92 -10.39 9.57 -3.73
C PRO A 92 -10.00 8.48 -2.75
N ILE A 93 -9.38 8.88 -1.63
CA ILE A 93 -8.96 8.00 -0.55
C ILE A 93 -9.69 8.42 0.72
N SER A 94 -10.35 7.48 1.39
CA SER A 94 -11.06 7.72 2.65
C SER A 94 -10.62 6.71 3.71
N ILE A 95 -10.54 7.19 4.95
CA ILE A 95 -10.29 6.32 6.10
C ILE A 95 -11.63 5.70 6.53
N PHE A 96 -11.75 4.39 6.36
CA PHE A 96 -12.98 3.67 6.61
C PHE A 96 -13.57 3.92 8.01
N SER A 97 -12.75 3.97 9.05
CA SER A 97 -13.22 4.24 10.42
C SER A 97 -13.82 5.62 10.64
N GLU A 98 -13.61 6.57 9.71
CA GLU A 98 -14.13 7.95 9.76
C GLU A 98 -15.39 8.15 8.90
N MET A 99 -15.72 7.17 8.04
CA MET A 99 -16.81 7.31 7.08
C MET A 99 -18.22 7.25 7.71
N ASN A 100 -18.34 6.87 8.98
CA ASN A 100 -19.63 6.74 9.68
C ASN A 100 -20.66 5.89 8.92
N LEU A 101 -20.23 4.86 8.21
CA LEU A 101 -21.11 3.95 7.48
C LEU A 101 -21.85 3.01 8.42
N ASN A 102 -23.15 2.86 8.20
CA ASN A 102 -23.93 1.86 8.91
C ASN A 102 -23.76 0.48 8.25
N ILE A 103 -22.82 -0.30 8.74
CA ILE A 103 -22.44 -1.59 8.16
C ILE A 103 -23.04 -2.73 8.95
N LYS A 104 -23.66 -3.68 8.25
CA LYS A 104 -24.10 -4.93 8.84
C LYS A 104 -22.91 -5.74 9.34
N ASN A 105 -23.08 -6.44 10.45
CA ASN A 105 -22.06 -7.35 10.97
C ASN A 105 -21.76 -8.46 9.93
N ALA A 106 -20.50 -8.59 9.59
CA ALA A 106 -20.01 -9.65 8.71
C ALA A 106 -20.02 -11.00 9.48
N LYS A 107 -20.57 -12.04 8.85
CA LYS A 107 -20.58 -13.43 9.37
C LYS A 107 -19.52 -14.29 8.65
N ALA A 108 -19.03 -13.85 7.52
CA ALA A 108 -18.00 -14.48 6.72
C ALA A 108 -16.94 -13.45 6.27
N PRO A 109 -15.70 -13.87 5.99
CA PRO A 109 -14.61 -12.95 5.62
C PRO A 109 -14.91 -12.03 4.44
N ASP A 110 -15.62 -12.52 3.43
CA ASP A 110 -16.00 -11.79 2.23
C ASP A 110 -17.14 -10.77 2.45
N GLU A 111 -17.88 -10.88 3.55
CA GLU A 111 -19.03 -10.01 3.84
C GLU A 111 -18.62 -8.61 4.29
N TRP A 112 -17.39 -8.43 4.81
CA TRP A 112 -16.90 -7.09 5.15
C TRP A 112 -16.92 -6.18 3.95
N ALA A 113 -16.26 -6.57 2.87
CA ALA A 113 -16.19 -5.77 1.66
C ALA A 113 -17.56 -5.61 1.00
N LEU A 114 -18.37 -6.67 0.96
CA LEU A 114 -19.73 -6.62 0.45
C LEU A 114 -20.60 -5.59 1.21
N ASN A 115 -20.60 -5.66 2.54
CA ASN A 115 -21.39 -4.76 3.37
C ASN A 115 -20.93 -3.30 3.27
N ILE A 116 -19.62 -3.07 3.09
CA ILE A 116 -19.06 -1.74 2.82
C ILE A 116 -19.59 -1.23 1.46
N CYS A 117 -19.49 -2.04 0.41
CA CYS A 117 -19.98 -1.66 -0.92
C CYS A 117 -21.47 -1.31 -0.90
N LEU A 118 -22.29 -2.12 -0.26
CA LEU A 118 -23.73 -1.87 -0.12
C LEU A 118 -24.03 -0.58 0.63
N SER A 119 -23.32 -0.34 1.74
CA SER A 119 -23.50 0.87 2.55
C SER A 119 -23.01 2.13 1.85
N TYR A 120 -21.99 2.00 0.99
CA TYR A 120 -21.42 3.10 0.22
C TYR A 120 -22.14 3.36 -1.11
N GLY A 121 -22.98 2.42 -1.55
CA GLY A 121 -23.69 2.48 -2.83
C GLY A 121 -22.78 2.16 -4.03
N ALA A 122 -21.73 1.37 -3.82
CA ALA A 122 -20.86 0.91 -4.90
C ALA A 122 -21.52 -0.26 -5.67
N ASP A 123 -21.28 -0.32 -6.96
CA ASP A 123 -21.74 -1.38 -7.86
C ASP A 123 -20.62 -2.33 -8.32
N HIS A 124 -19.37 -1.99 -8.00
CA HIS A 124 -18.20 -2.76 -8.38
C HIS A 124 -17.17 -2.82 -7.24
N TYR A 125 -16.73 -4.02 -6.92
CA TYR A 125 -15.65 -4.27 -5.97
C TYR A 125 -14.48 -4.95 -6.65
N ILE A 126 -13.29 -4.38 -6.47
CA ILE A 126 -12.04 -4.92 -6.99
C ILE A 126 -11.11 -5.23 -5.81
N ASN A 127 -10.62 -6.46 -5.74
CA ASN A 127 -9.68 -6.88 -4.70
C ASN A 127 -8.39 -7.45 -5.30
N GLN A 128 -7.38 -7.66 -4.43
CA GLN A 128 -6.17 -8.39 -4.75
C GLN A 128 -6.48 -9.89 -4.92
N PRO A 129 -5.76 -10.64 -5.79
CA PRO A 129 -6.08 -12.04 -6.07
C PRO A 129 -5.77 -12.99 -4.93
N GLY A 130 -4.92 -12.61 -3.98
CA GLY A 130 -4.46 -13.47 -2.88
C GLY A 130 -5.54 -13.96 -1.90
N GLY A 131 -6.74 -13.40 -1.96
CA GLY A 131 -7.87 -13.83 -1.14
C GLY A 131 -9.05 -14.39 -1.94
N ARG A 132 -8.88 -14.62 -3.23
CA ARG A 132 -9.96 -14.95 -4.18
C ARG A 132 -10.83 -16.13 -3.71
N GLU A 133 -10.25 -17.17 -3.16
CA GLU A 133 -10.94 -18.37 -2.67
C GLU A 133 -11.87 -18.14 -1.48
N PHE A 134 -11.71 -17.02 -0.76
CA PHE A 134 -12.60 -16.64 0.35
C PHE A 134 -13.84 -15.89 -0.10
N PHE A 135 -13.92 -15.49 -1.37
CA PHE A 135 -15.02 -14.68 -1.90
C PHE A 135 -16.03 -15.54 -2.65
N ASN A 136 -17.30 -15.43 -2.26
CA ASN A 136 -18.41 -16.05 -2.98
C ASN A 136 -18.96 -15.08 -4.04
N LYS A 137 -18.61 -15.32 -5.31
CA LYS A 137 -18.98 -14.45 -6.44
C LYS A 137 -20.50 -14.32 -6.60
N GLU A 138 -21.24 -15.42 -6.44
CA GLU A 138 -22.71 -15.43 -6.55
C GLU A 138 -23.36 -14.53 -5.49
N LYS A 139 -22.81 -14.49 -4.26
CA LYS A 139 -23.27 -13.60 -3.18
C LYS A 139 -23.18 -12.12 -3.60
N TYR A 140 -22.09 -11.74 -4.25
CA TYR A 140 -21.90 -10.38 -4.76
C TYR A 140 -22.84 -10.05 -5.91
N GLU A 141 -22.96 -10.94 -6.90
CA GLU A 141 -23.85 -10.79 -8.06
C GLU A 141 -25.31 -10.67 -7.60
N ASN A 142 -25.77 -11.51 -6.68
CA ASN A 142 -27.12 -11.44 -6.10
C ASN A 142 -27.37 -10.15 -5.30
N SER A 143 -26.33 -9.47 -4.88
CA SER A 143 -26.39 -8.16 -4.21
C SER A 143 -26.24 -6.98 -5.17
N GLY A 144 -26.15 -7.23 -6.48
CA GLY A 144 -25.98 -6.20 -7.50
C GLY A 144 -24.58 -5.62 -7.58
N ILE A 145 -23.57 -6.31 -7.02
CA ILE A 145 -22.17 -5.85 -7.00
C ILE A 145 -21.32 -6.75 -7.90
N LYS A 146 -20.65 -6.16 -8.87
CA LYS A 146 -19.67 -6.84 -9.70
C LYS A 146 -18.40 -7.08 -8.89
N LEU A 147 -17.93 -8.32 -8.81
CA LEU A 147 -16.67 -8.70 -8.15
C LEU A 147 -15.61 -9.05 -9.19
N ASN A 148 -14.46 -8.38 -9.12
CA ASN A 148 -13.26 -8.73 -9.88
C ASN A 148 -12.03 -8.75 -8.98
N PHE A 149 -10.98 -9.42 -9.46
CA PHE A 149 -9.66 -9.38 -8.84
C PHE A 149 -8.65 -8.76 -9.81
N ILE A 150 -7.82 -7.85 -9.28
CA ILE A 150 -6.80 -7.17 -10.08
C ILE A 150 -5.50 -7.99 -10.07
N GLN A 151 -5.14 -8.54 -11.21
CA GLN A 151 -3.91 -9.29 -11.42
C GLN A 151 -2.91 -8.42 -12.18
N MET A 152 -1.88 -7.92 -11.48
CA MET A 152 -0.77 -7.21 -12.13
C MET A 152 0.04 -8.15 -13.01
N LYS A 153 0.47 -7.68 -14.18
CA LYS A 153 1.45 -8.37 -15.03
C LYS A 153 2.83 -8.28 -14.40
N ASP A 154 3.73 -9.14 -14.84
CA ASP A 154 5.12 -9.08 -14.41
C ASP A 154 5.80 -7.83 -14.97
N ILE A 155 6.20 -6.95 -14.07
CA ILE A 155 6.88 -5.70 -14.38
C ILE A 155 8.36 -5.86 -14.09
N VAL A 156 9.19 -5.61 -15.09
CA VAL A 156 10.65 -5.63 -14.98
C VAL A 156 11.21 -4.27 -15.35
N TYR A 157 12.07 -3.72 -14.50
CA TYR A 157 12.78 -2.44 -14.72
C TYR A 157 14.22 -2.53 -14.25
N SER A 158 15.06 -1.60 -14.69
CA SER A 158 16.47 -1.60 -14.31
C SER A 158 16.67 -1.15 -12.87
N GLN A 159 17.07 -2.07 -11.99
CA GLN A 159 17.48 -1.79 -10.61
C GLN A 159 18.99 -1.45 -10.50
N LYS A 160 19.66 -1.24 -11.64
CA LYS A 160 21.11 -1.00 -11.75
C LYS A 160 21.95 -2.08 -11.05
N ARG A 161 21.54 -3.34 -11.26
CA ARG A 161 22.15 -4.59 -10.77
C ARG A 161 22.16 -5.63 -11.88
N ASP A 162 22.97 -6.68 -11.72
CA ASP A 162 23.08 -7.80 -12.67
C ASP A 162 21.88 -8.75 -12.63
N TYR A 163 21.02 -8.62 -11.62
CA TYR A 163 19.80 -9.40 -11.45
C TYR A 163 18.63 -8.49 -11.07
N PHE A 164 17.41 -8.94 -11.35
CA PHE A 164 16.17 -8.27 -10.95
C PHE A 164 15.57 -8.91 -9.70
N GLU A 165 15.26 -8.11 -8.69
CA GLU A 165 14.53 -8.54 -7.49
C GLU A 165 13.06 -8.12 -7.64
N PRO A 166 12.12 -9.07 -7.81
CA PRO A 166 10.71 -8.76 -8.02
C PRO A 166 9.96 -8.43 -6.72
N TRP A 167 8.75 -7.90 -6.86
CA TRP A 167 7.78 -7.72 -5.79
C TRP A 167 8.26 -6.83 -4.64
N LEU A 168 9.04 -5.82 -4.97
CA LEU A 168 9.46 -4.80 -4.02
C LEU A 168 8.35 -3.74 -3.81
N SER A 169 8.56 -2.87 -2.83
CA SER A 169 7.70 -1.73 -2.54
C SER A 169 7.68 -0.75 -3.72
N ILE A 170 6.59 0.02 -3.83
CA ILE A 170 6.50 1.19 -4.73
C ILE A 170 7.68 2.16 -4.53
N ILE A 171 8.27 2.21 -3.34
CA ILE A 171 9.48 2.99 -3.05
C ILE A 171 10.61 2.61 -4.00
N ASP A 172 10.86 1.30 -4.20
CA ASP A 172 11.91 0.84 -5.13
C ASP A 172 11.57 1.21 -6.57
N VAL A 173 10.32 1.04 -6.98
CA VAL A 173 9.86 1.42 -8.32
C VAL A 173 10.09 2.91 -8.58
N MET A 174 9.71 3.76 -7.62
CA MET A 174 9.88 5.22 -7.70
C MET A 174 11.36 5.64 -7.72
N MET A 175 12.24 4.89 -7.04
CA MET A 175 13.68 5.17 -7.05
C MET A 175 14.30 5.09 -8.45
N PHE A 176 13.79 4.19 -9.31
CA PHE A 176 14.39 3.87 -10.60
C PHE A 176 13.59 4.34 -11.82
N ASN A 177 12.34 4.75 -11.67
CA ASN A 177 11.47 5.10 -12.78
C ASN A 177 10.81 6.46 -12.60
N ASP A 178 10.58 7.17 -13.70
CA ASP A 178 9.81 8.40 -13.73
C ASP A 178 8.30 8.16 -13.63
N VAL A 179 7.54 9.21 -13.37
CA VAL A 179 6.09 9.14 -13.19
C VAL A 179 5.37 8.56 -14.40
N PRO A 180 5.65 8.97 -15.66
CA PRO A 180 5.01 8.37 -16.84
C PRO A 180 5.24 6.87 -16.95
N THR A 181 6.46 6.41 -16.68
CA THR A 181 6.82 4.98 -16.72
C THR A 181 6.05 4.21 -15.64
N ILE A 182 5.97 4.74 -14.41
CA ILE A 182 5.22 4.10 -13.33
C ILE A 182 3.73 4.04 -13.67
N LYS A 183 3.14 5.11 -14.20
CA LYS A 183 1.73 5.12 -14.64
C LYS A 183 1.47 4.07 -15.72
N ASN A 184 2.40 3.89 -16.65
CA ASN A 184 2.31 2.80 -17.64
C ASN A 184 2.36 1.42 -16.98
N TYR A 185 3.19 1.21 -15.98
CA TYR A 185 3.23 -0.05 -15.23
C TYR A 185 1.92 -0.31 -14.48
N LEU A 186 1.36 0.71 -13.82
CA LEU A 186 0.09 0.59 -13.10
C LEU A 186 -1.08 0.22 -14.01
N ASN A 187 -1.01 0.49 -15.32
CA ASN A 187 -2.01 0.09 -16.30
C ASN A 187 -1.79 -1.34 -16.86
N GLN A 188 -0.71 -2.03 -16.45
CA GLN A 188 -0.44 -3.39 -16.90
C GLN A 188 -1.06 -4.43 -15.96
N TYR A 189 -2.36 -4.53 -15.96
CA TYR A 189 -3.13 -5.49 -15.17
C TYR A 189 -4.25 -6.13 -15.99
N GLU A 190 -4.82 -7.18 -15.42
CA GLU A 190 -6.04 -7.83 -15.89
C GLU A 190 -7.05 -7.90 -14.75
N LEU A 191 -8.33 -7.73 -15.08
CA LEU A 191 -9.43 -8.00 -14.14
C LEU A 191 -9.96 -9.42 -14.41
N ILE A 192 -9.83 -10.28 -13.42
CA ILE A 192 -10.21 -11.70 -13.47
C ILE A 192 -11.36 -12.02 -12.52
#